data_ee220c7e3b36f27359dc8e755f9492d6
#
_entry.id   ee220c7e3b36f27359dc8e755f9492d6
#
_cell.length_a   1.000
_cell.length_b   1.000
_cell.length_c   1.000
_cell.angle_alpha   90.00
_cell.angle_beta   90.00
_cell.angle_gamma   90.00
#
_symmetry.space_group_name_H-M   'P 1'
#
loop_
_entity.id
_entity.type
_entity.pdbx_description
1 polymer ?
#
loop_
_entity_poly.entity_id
_entity_poly.type
_entity_poly.pdbx_seq_one_letter_code
_entity_poly.pdbx_strand_id
1 'polypeptide(L)'
;MKYLFLYILACLFTVNAVAQSIKPTVAVLGDSYSTFEKYIPDTNKTYYTTTDWSKTGVVNVKQTWWWQVIKKAGFKLGANDSYSGATVSYSGYNDEDYADRSFITRVPRLGNPDIILIFGGINDNWANTPIGEYKYEDFKRARSARS
;
A
#
# COMPACT_ATOMS: atom_id res chain seq x y z
N MET A 1 -24.75 -50.55 -2.02
CA MET A 1 -23.32 -50.27 -1.74
C MET A 1 -22.60 -49.54 -2.92
N LYS A 2 -22.79 -49.86 -4.18
CA LYS A 2 -22.12 -49.17 -5.32
C LYS A 2 -22.42 -47.65 -5.39
N TYR A 3 -23.68 -47.25 -5.12
CA TYR A 3 -24.04 -45.83 -5.20
C TYR A 3 -23.54 -45.00 -4.01
N LEU A 4 -23.39 -45.60 -2.82
CA LEU A 4 -22.83 -44.92 -1.66
C LEU A 4 -21.37 -44.53 -1.90
N PHE A 5 -20.60 -45.39 -2.58
CA PHE A 5 -19.21 -45.14 -2.95
C PHE A 5 -19.08 -44.00 -3.96
N LEU A 6 -20.02 -43.89 -4.93
CA LEU A 6 -20.07 -42.82 -5.89
C LEU A 6 -20.36 -41.47 -5.23
N TYR A 7 -21.27 -41.41 -4.25
CA TYR A 7 -21.59 -40.20 -3.49
C TYR A 7 -20.40 -39.71 -2.64
N ILE A 8 -19.68 -40.63 -1.99
CA ILE A 8 -18.50 -40.26 -1.21
C ILE A 8 -17.40 -39.72 -2.12
N LEU A 9 -17.19 -40.35 -3.29
CA LEU A 9 -16.19 -39.90 -4.27
C LEU A 9 -16.55 -38.52 -4.83
N ALA A 10 -17.83 -38.24 -5.15
CA ALA A 10 -18.30 -36.96 -5.62
C ALA A 10 -18.14 -35.84 -4.55
N CYS A 11 -18.40 -36.15 -3.27
CA CYS A 11 -18.17 -35.20 -2.17
C CYS A 11 -16.69 -34.87 -1.97
N LEU A 12 -15.78 -35.81 -2.16
CA LEU A 12 -14.33 -35.58 -2.07
C LEU A 12 -13.82 -34.69 -3.21
N PHE A 13 -14.40 -34.76 -4.39
CA PHE A 13 -14.06 -33.87 -5.52
C PHE A 13 -14.57 -32.45 -5.33
N THR A 14 -15.72 -32.26 -4.68
CA THR A 14 -16.27 -30.91 -4.44
C THR A 14 -15.52 -30.14 -3.35
N VAL A 15 -14.94 -30.82 -2.36
CA VAL A 15 -14.15 -30.18 -1.30
C VAL A 15 -12.82 -29.63 -1.84
N ASN A 16 -12.23 -30.25 -2.84
CA ASN A 16 -10.97 -29.79 -3.45
C ASN A 16 -11.17 -28.57 -4.39
N ALA A 17 -12.37 -28.33 -4.90
CA ALA A 17 -12.65 -27.21 -5.81
C ALA A 17 -12.80 -25.84 -5.11
N VAL A 18 -12.94 -25.80 -3.76
CA VAL A 18 -13.20 -24.58 -2.99
C VAL A 18 -11.92 -23.98 -2.36
N ALA A 19 -10.82 -24.70 -2.38
CA ALA A 19 -9.53 -24.17 -1.92
C ALA A 19 -8.81 -23.35 -3.00
N GLN A 20 -9.52 -22.44 -3.66
CA GLN A 20 -8.88 -21.35 -4.38
C GLN A 20 -8.23 -20.46 -3.29
N SER A 21 -6.91 -20.51 -3.17
CA SER A 21 -6.20 -19.72 -2.19
C SER A 21 -6.50 -18.24 -2.44
N ILE A 22 -7.31 -17.65 -1.57
CA ILE A 22 -7.59 -16.22 -1.61
C ILE A 22 -6.25 -15.53 -1.38
N LYS A 23 -5.73 -14.88 -2.44
CA LYS A 23 -4.46 -14.15 -2.35
C LYS A 23 -4.67 -12.93 -1.47
N PRO A 24 -3.85 -12.73 -0.44
CA PRO A 24 -3.92 -11.52 0.38
C PRO A 24 -3.84 -10.26 -0.49
N THR A 25 -4.66 -9.29 -0.14
CA THR A 25 -4.67 -7.97 -0.77
C THR A 25 -3.68 -7.05 -0.08
N VAL A 26 -2.94 -6.29 -0.87
CA VAL A 26 -1.90 -5.38 -0.38
C VAL A 26 -2.23 -3.96 -0.81
N ALA A 27 -2.18 -3.00 0.12
CA ALA A 27 -2.13 -1.59 -0.21
C ALA A 27 -0.71 -1.05 -0.04
N VAL A 28 -0.37 -0.05 -0.85
CA VAL A 28 0.90 0.67 -0.80
C VAL A 28 0.63 2.12 -0.40
N LEU A 29 1.32 2.58 0.63
CA LEU A 29 1.34 3.97 1.07
C LEU A 29 2.78 4.46 1.00
N GLY A 30 3.06 5.38 0.09
CA GLY A 30 4.43 5.82 -0.12
C GLY A 30 4.57 7.25 -0.64
N ASP A 31 5.83 7.62 -0.82
CA ASP A 31 6.26 8.85 -1.47
C ASP A 31 6.55 8.64 -2.97
N SER A 32 7.44 9.47 -3.56
CA SER A 32 7.83 9.42 -4.97
C SER A 32 8.28 8.04 -5.43
N TYR A 33 9.09 7.33 -4.63
CA TYR A 33 9.65 6.02 -5.00
C TYR A 33 8.61 4.90 -5.05
N SER A 34 7.40 5.15 -4.58
CA SER A 34 6.29 4.20 -4.63
C SER A 34 5.24 4.55 -5.67
N THR A 35 5.36 5.70 -6.34
CA THR A 35 4.45 6.09 -7.41
C THR A 35 4.74 5.33 -8.71
N PHE A 36 3.73 5.15 -9.53
CA PHE A 36 3.86 4.83 -10.96
C PHE A 36 2.58 5.25 -11.65
N GLU A 37 2.69 5.89 -12.83
CA GLU A 37 1.52 6.36 -13.57
C GLU A 37 0.50 5.24 -13.78
N LYS A 38 -0.79 5.56 -13.73
CA LYS A 38 -1.93 4.62 -13.85
C LYS A 38 -2.05 3.59 -12.71
N TYR A 39 -1.18 3.62 -11.71
CA TYR A 39 -1.22 2.74 -10.54
C TYR A 39 -1.47 3.49 -9.23
N ILE A 40 -1.56 4.79 -9.29
CA ILE A 40 -1.95 5.70 -8.20
C ILE A 40 -3.16 6.53 -8.66
N PRO A 41 -3.91 7.18 -7.77
CA PRO A 41 -4.96 8.13 -8.14
C PRO A 41 -4.44 9.21 -9.09
N ASP A 42 -5.23 9.58 -10.11
CA ASP A 42 -4.85 10.62 -11.09
C ASP A 42 -4.63 11.99 -10.46
N THR A 43 -5.21 12.24 -9.28
CA THR A 43 -5.00 13.45 -8.47
C THR A 43 -3.65 13.48 -7.77
N ASN A 44 -2.97 12.34 -7.66
CA ASN A 44 -1.70 12.24 -6.96
C ASN A 44 -0.53 12.57 -7.90
N LYS A 45 0.44 13.33 -7.38
CA LYS A 45 1.65 13.63 -8.14
C LYS A 45 2.48 12.37 -8.38
N THR A 46 2.76 12.09 -9.64
CA THR A 46 3.56 10.94 -10.10
C THR A 46 5.04 11.30 -10.22
N TYR A 47 5.92 10.35 -9.93
CA TYR A 47 7.36 10.45 -10.16
C TYR A 47 7.83 9.51 -11.28
N TYR A 48 7.41 8.25 -11.28
CA TYR A 48 7.75 7.28 -12.32
C TYR A 48 6.68 7.24 -13.41
N THR A 49 7.11 7.43 -14.65
CA THR A 49 6.25 7.39 -15.83
C THR A 49 6.83 6.46 -16.89
N THR A 50 6.02 6.04 -17.84
CA THR A 50 6.47 5.18 -18.95
C THR A 50 7.35 5.90 -19.96
N THR A 51 7.42 7.22 -19.91
CA THR A 51 8.09 8.05 -20.93
C THR A 51 9.36 8.75 -20.43
N ASP A 52 9.53 8.92 -19.12
CA ASP A 52 10.64 9.71 -18.55
C ASP A 52 11.79 8.82 -18.01
N TRP A 53 12.23 7.90 -18.84
CA TRP A 53 13.31 6.97 -18.49
C TRP A 53 14.69 7.63 -18.41
N SER A 54 14.85 8.82 -18.98
CA SER A 54 16.13 9.54 -18.92
C SER A 54 16.51 9.99 -17.50
N LYS A 55 15.53 10.20 -16.61
CA LYS A 55 15.75 10.67 -15.24
C LYS A 55 15.92 9.57 -14.21
N THR A 56 15.16 8.50 -14.36
CA THR A 56 15.05 7.49 -13.28
C THR A 56 15.43 6.10 -13.73
N GLY A 57 15.36 5.79 -15.02
CA GLY A 57 15.49 4.43 -15.57
C GLY A 57 14.31 3.50 -15.23
N VAL A 58 13.32 3.96 -14.46
CA VAL A 58 12.11 3.19 -14.12
C VAL A 58 10.98 3.59 -15.05
N VAL A 59 10.75 2.77 -16.07
CA VAL A 59 9.76 3.01 -17.13
C VAL A 59 8.69 1.94 -17.20
N ASN A 60 8.77 0.96 -16.32
CA ASN A 60 7.80 -0.13 -16.25
C ASN A 60 7.47 -0.40 -14.78
N VAL A 61 6.19 -0.57 -14.49
CA VAL A 61 5.71 -0.87 -13.13
C VAL A 61 6.42 -2.08 -12.51
N LYS A 62 6.82 -3.05 -13.32
CA LYS A 62 7.55 -4.25 -12.85
C LYS A 62 8.91 -3.93 -12.25
N GLN A 63 9.45 -2.75 -12.50
CA GLN A 63 10.72 -2.28 -11.94
C GLN A 63 10.54 -1.64 -10.56
N THR A 64 9.30 -1.30 -10.16
CA THR A 64 9.04 -0.72 -8.85
C THR A 64 9.22 -1.77 -7.75
N TRP A 65 9.72 -1.33 -6.58
CA TRP A 65 9.98 -2.20 -5.45
C TRP A 65 8.72 -2.93 -4.96
N TRP A 66 7.60 -2.21 -4.85
CA TRP A 66 6.33 -2.78 -4.35
C TRP A 66 5.74 -3.80 -5.31
N TRP A 67 5.86 -3.60 -6.64
CA TRP A 67 5.42 -4.60 -7.61
C TRP A 67 6.20 -5.89 -7.45
N GLN A 68 7.53 -5.80 -7.29
CA GLN A 68 8.37 -6.98 -7.11
C GLN A 68 8.03 -7.73 -5.82
N VAL A 69 7.82 -7.01 -4.70
CA VAL A 69 7.39 -7.61 -3.42
C VAL A 69 6.07 -8.34 -3.58
N ILE A 70 5.04 -7.67 -4.12
CA ILE A 70 3.70 -8.23 -4.31
C ILE A 70 3.76 -9.48 -5.20
N LYS A 71 4.50 -9.44 -6.29
CA LYS A 71 4.61 -10.59 -7.22
C LYS A 71 5.37 -11.76 -6.62
N LYS A 72 6.49 -11.52 -5.94
CA LYS A 72 7.27 -12.58 -5.30
C LYS A 72 6.50 -13.24 -4.15
N ALA A 73 5.72 -12.49 -3.40
CA ALA A 73 4.89 -13.01 -2.32
C ALA A 73 3.57 -13.65 -2.79
N GLY A 74 3.23 -13.55 -4.07
CA GLY A 74 1.98 -14.07 -4.60
C GLY A 74 0.73 -13.30 -4.18
N PHE A 75 0.88 -12.04 -3.74
CA PHE A 75 -0.20 -11.17 -3.29
C PHE A 75 -0.94 -10.51 -4.47
N LYS A 76 -2.05 -9.83 -4.16
CA LYS A 76 -2.84 -9.02 -5.09
C LYS A 76 -2.74 -7.54 -4.67
N LEU A 77 -2.42 -6.65 -5.61
CA LEU A 77 -2.52 -5.20 -5.35
C LEU A 77 -4.00 -4.83 -5.19
N GLY A 78 -4.35 -4.23 -4.04
CA GLY A 78 -5.64 -3.62 -3.77
C GLY A 78 -5.61 -2.13 -4.15
N ALA A 79 -4.79 -1.34 -3.46
CA ALA A 79 -4.63 0.09 -3.72
C ALA A 79 -3.15 0.49 -3.64
N ASN A 80 -2.79 1.54 -4.40
CA ASN A 80 -1.55 2.27 -4.20
C ASN A 80 -1.90 3.75 -4.11
N ASP A 81 -1.87 4.32 -2.91
CA ASP A 81 -2.11 5.74 -2.70
C ASP A 81 -0.79 6.46 -2.36
N SER A 82 0.22 6.27 -3.22
CA SER A 82 1.49 6.98 -3.12
C SER A 82 1.42 8.36 -3.78
N TYR A 83 2.20 9.32 -3.26
CA TYR A 83 2.22 10.70 -3.75
C TYR A 83 3.65 11.24 -3.75
N SER A 84 4.15 11.71 -4.89
CA SER A 84 5.51 12.22 -5.03
C SER A 84 5.72 13.51 -4.23
N GLY A 85 6.73 13.50 -3.34
CA GLY A 85 7.04 14.60 -2.45
C GLY A 85 6.25 14.59 -1.14
N ALA A 86 5.43 13.58 -0.88
CA ALA A 86 4.67 13.49 0.34
C ALA A 86 5.54 13.24 1.57
N THR A 87 5.19 13.89 2.67
CA THR A 87 5.71 13.66 4.01
C THR A 87 4.80 12.72 4.81
N VAL A 88 5.30 12.15 5.87
CA VAL A 88 4.48 11.35 6.82
C VAL A 88 3.54 12.29 7.57
N SER A 89 4.09 13.39 8.09
CA SER A 89 3.35 14.43 8.82
C SER A 89 2.68 15.43 7.88
N TYR A 90 2.04 16.44 8.45
CA TYR A 90 1.46 17.57 7.70
C TYR A 90 2.50 18.62 7.31
N SER A 91 3.69 18.60 7.93
CA SER A 91 4.74 19.56 7.63
C SER A 91 5.46 19.18 6.35
N GLY A 92 5.61 20.12 5.45
CA GLY A 92 6.32 19.99 4.19
C GLY A 92 7.58 20.84 4.12
N TYR A 93 8.12 21.00 2.92
CA TYR A 93 9.28 21.84 2.66
C TYR A 93 8.97 23.31 2.99
N ASN A 94 9.93 24.02 3.61
CA ASN A 94 9.80 25.42 4.01
C ASN A 94 8.56 25.70 4.88
N ASP A 95 8.22 24.79 5.77
CA ASP A 95 7.04 24.86 6.64
C ASP A 95 5.70 24.90 5.90
N GLU A 96 5.66 24.49 4.63
CA GLU A 96 4.40 24.37 3.88
C GLU A 96 3.48 23.32 4.51
N ASP A 97 2.17 23.55 4.44
CA ASP A 97 1.16 22.59 4.85
C ASP A 97 0.98 21.51 3.77
N TYR A 98 1.35 20.28 4.11
CA TYR A 98 1.17 19.09 3.27
C TYR A 98 0.02 18.19 3.74
N ALA A 99 -0.92 18.72 4.50
CA ALA A 99 -2.08 17.95 4.97
C ALA A 99 -2.86 17.27 3.83
N ASP A 100 -2.92 17.86 2.65
CA ASP A 100 -3.59 17.30 1.46
C ASP A 100 -2.95 16.03 0.93
N ARG A 101 -1.64 15.87 1.13
CA ARG A 101 -0.80 14.81 0.56
C ARG A 101 -0.05 13.96 1.58
N SER A 102 -0.15 14.23 2.87
CA SER A 102 0.54 13.49 3.93
C SER A 102 0.13 12.01 3.99
N PHE A 103 0.98 11.19 4.60
CA PHE A 103 0.61 9.78 4.82
C PHE A 103 -0.60 9.67 5.73
N ILE A 104 -0.68 10.51 6.77
CA ILE A 104 -1.80 10.53 7.73
C ILE A 104 -3.14 10.70 7.00
N THR A 105 -3.22 11.66 6.08
CA THR A 105 -4.45 11.94 5.33
C THR A 105 -4.81 10.83 4.34
N ARG A 106 -3.82 10.09 3.81
CA ARG A 106 -4.03 9.08 2.79
C ARG A 106 -4.31 7.68 3.33
N VAL A 107 -3.96 7.38 4.60
CA VAL A 107 -4.26 6.08 5.23
C VAL A 107 -5.73 5.64 5.05
N PRO A 108 -6.75 6.49 5.28
CA PRO A 108 -8.14 6.08 5.11
C PRO A 108 -8.52 5.71 3.67
N ARG A 109 -7.74 6.12 2.68
CA ARG A 109 -8.01 5.86 1.25
C ARG A 109 -7.54 4.47 0.79
N LEU A 110 -6.81 3.75 1.64
CA LEU A 110 -6.27 2.42 1.32
C LEU A 110 -7.33 1.31 1.29
N GLY A 111 -8.55 1.59 1.76
CA GLY A 111 -9.60 0.59 1.90
C GLY A 111 -9.33 -0.41 3.03
N ASN A 112 -9.69 -1.67 2.82
CA ASN A 112 -9.49 -2.76 3.78
C ASN A 112 -8.53 -3.82 3.21
N PRO A 113 -7.24 -3.52 3.05
CA PRO A 113 -6.26 -4.51 2.62
C PRO A 113 -5.89 -5.45 3.78
N ASP A 114 -5.44 -6.66 3.44
CA ASP A 114 -4.87 -7.59 4.43
C ASP A 114 -3.49 -7.11 4.92
N ILE A 115 -2.74 -6.40 4.05
CA ILE A 115 -1.37 -5.92 4.31
C ILE A 115 -1.22 -4.49 3.80
N ILE A 116 -0.57 -3.63 4.57
CA ILE A 116 -0.16 -2.30 4.14
C ILE A 116 1.36 -2.25 4.07
N LEU A 117 1.89 -1.91 2.89
CA LEU A 117 3.32 -1.63 2.69
C LEU A 117 3.53 -0.12 2.76
N ILE A 118 4.34 0.33 3.70
CA ILE A 118 4.66 1.75 3.92
C ILE A 118 6.12 2.00 3.55
N PHE A 119 6.36 3.00 2.69
CA PHE A 119 7.70 3.45 2.33
C PHE A 119 7.74 4.97 2.20
N GLY A 120 8.42 5.64 3.15
CA GLY A 120 8.50 7.10 3.19
C GLY A 120 9.34 7.60 4.35
N GLY A 121 9.28 8.91 4.59
CA GLY A 121 10.06 9.61 5.62
C GLY A 121 11.28 10.35 5.06
N ILE A 122 11.69 10.09 3.81
CA ILE A 122 12.82 10.80 3.20
C ILE A 122 12.49 12.29 2.98
N ASN A 123 11.24 12.59 2.62
CA ASN A 123 10.78 13.97 2.44
C ASN A 123 10.68 14.71 3.77
N ASP A 124 10.28 14.02 4.85
CA ASP A 124 10.28 14.60 6.20
C ASP A 124 11.71 14.97 6.62
N ASN A 125 12.69 14.10 6.35
CA ASN A 125 14.08 14.39 6.62
C ASN A 125 14.59 15.60 5.81
N TRP A 126 14.29 15.68 4.52
CA TRP A 126 14.71 16.80 3.69
C TRP A 126 13.98 18.11 3.99
N ALA A 127 12.76 18.01 4.48
CA ALA A 127 11.97 19.17 4.94
C ALA A 127 12.38 19.64 6.35
N ASN A 128 13.31 18.95 7.03
CA ASN A 128 13.66 19.16 8.44
C ASN A 128 12.42 19.10 9.36
N THR A 129 11.47 18.23 9.04
CA THR A 129 10.27 18.07 9.85
C THR A 129 10.66 17.66 11.27
N PRO A 130 10.19 18.36 12.30
CA PRO A 130 10.55 18.04 13.68
C PRO A 130 10.01 16.65 14.05
N ILE A 131 10.86 15.84 14.67
CA ILE A 131 10.42 14.59 15.30
C ILE A 131 9.69 14.98 16.57
N GLY A 132 8.38 14.78 16.62
CA GLY A 132 7.57 15.06 17.80
C GLY A 132 7.97 14.22 19.01
N GLU A 133 7.54 14.63 20.18
CA GLU A 133 7.71 13.85 21.40
C GLU A 133 6.75 12.66 21.41
N TYR A 134 7.25 11.48 21.82
CA TYR A 134 6.40 10.33 22.06
C TYR A 134 5.55 10.53 23.31
N LYS A 135 4.24 10.61 23.14
CA LYS A 135 3.28 10.74 24.25
C LYS A 135 2.48 9.46 24.39
N TYR A 136 2.82 8.66 25.39
CA TYR A 136 2.16 7.37 25.66
C TYR A 136 0.64 7.50 25.84
N GLU A 137 0.17 8.61 26.42
CA GLU A 137 -1.25 8.88 26.64
C GLU A 137 -2.02 9.05 25.31
N ASP A 138 -1.40 9.66 24.29
CA ASP A 138 -2.02 9.82 22.97
C ASP A 138 -2.15 8.47 22.27
N PHE A 139 -1.18 7.56 22.46
CA PHE A 139 -1.25 6.20 21.95
C PHE A 139 -2.34 5.36 22.64
N LYS A 140 -2.55 5.51 23.94
CA LYS A 140 -3.64 4.85 24.68
C LYS A 140 -5.00 5.29 24.18
N ARG A 141 -5.22 6.59 23.93
CA ARG A 141 -6.50 7.11 23.43
C ARG A 141 -6.84 6.56 22.05
N ALA A 142 -5.89 6.45 21.15
CA ALA A 142 -6.10 5.88 19.83
C ALA A 142 -6.54 4.39 19.89
N ARG A 143 -6.11 3.67 20.91
CA ARG A 143 -6.46 2.26 21.14
C ARG A 143 -7.83 2.07 21.79
N SER A 144 -8.21 2.94 22.71
CA SER A 144 -9.53 2.88 23.41
C SER A 144 -10.71 3.30 22.51
N ALA A 145 -10.47 4.06 21.46
CA ALA A 145 -11.50 4.45 20.51
C ALA A 145 -11.90 3.32 19.51
N ARG A 146 -11.27 2.14 19.62
CA ARG A 146 -11.54 0.96 18.76
C ARG A 146 -12.17 -0.23 19.49
N SER A 147 -12.54 -0.07 20.76
CA SER A 147 -13.23 -1.10 21.54
C SER A 147 -14.74 -0.89 21.56
#